data_576396d82aa1cf60737c4f4b621f6428
#
_entry.id   576396d82aa1cf60737c4f4b621f6428
#
_cell.length_a   1.000
_cell.length_b   1.000
_cell.length_c   1.000
_cell.angle_alpha   90.00
_cell.angle_beta   90.00
_cell.angle_gamma   90.00
#
_symmetry.space_group_name_H-M   'P 1'
#
loop_
_entity.id
_entity.type
_entity.pdbx_description
1 polymer ?
#
loop_
_entity_poly.entity_id
_entity_poly.type
_entity_poly.pdbx_seq_one_letter_code
_entity_poly.pdbx_strand_id
1 'polypeptide(L)'
;MTPIDQALNLTQKTPSLYEAHFTKDWYQGRGVYGGIQLGLMLKAAETFINDTDFAPRSMTCHYCEPATEGPVDVRVQMLRAGKTISHLQVFIEREDKVISSSLMSWGRQRDMEAVHTPDDQRILVPKKDILKVPHVDRMPVFCKYVQFYLESMSPPYLGMGEPSIKGYCEFIESSPLTFPVLGAMLDMWWPS
;
A
#
# COMPACT_ATOMS: atom_id res chain seq x y z
N MET A 1 19.50 -0.36 0.11
CA MET A 1 18.12 -0.86 0.31
C MET A 1 17.46 0.11 1.26
N THR A 2 16.43 0.80 0.80
CA THR A 2 15.70 1.80 1.61
C THR A 2 14.85 1.12 2.68
N PRO A 3 14.37 1.85 3.71
CA PRO A 3 13.49 1.27 4.74
C PRO A 3 12.23 0.63 4.15
N ILE A 4 11.62 1.22 3.11
CA ILE A 4 10.46 0.63 2.44
C ILE A 4 10.81 -0.65 1.69
N ASP A 5 11.95 -0.71 1.02
CA ASP A 5 12.39 -1.92 0.33
C ASP A 5 12.62 -3.08 1.31
N GLN A 6 13.16 -2.77 2.51
CA GLN A 6 13.33 -3.75 3.59
C GLN A 6 12.00 -4.25 4.12
N ALA A 7 11.04 -3.33 4.36
CA ALA A 7 9.71 -3.67 4.87
C ALA A 7 8.90 -4.52 3.88
N LEU A 8 9.12 -4.33 2.57
CA LEU A 8 8.49 -5.09 1.51
C LEU A 8 9.30 -6.31 1.06
N ASN A 9 10.32 -6.72 1.82
CA ASN A 9 11.10 -7.90 1.46
C ASN A 9 10.30 -9.18 1.68
N LEU A 10 10.37 -10.09 0.68
CA LEU A 10 9.74 -11.41 0.72
C LEU A 10 10.79 -12.48 0.48
N THR A 11 10.76 -13.52 1.32
CA THR A 11 11.53 -14.75 1.11
C THR A 11 10.58 -15.84 0.62
N GLN A 12 10.81 -16.32 -0.60
CA GLN A 12 9.95 -17.39 -1.18
C GLN A 12 10.23 -18.73 -0.48
N LYS A 13 9.19 -19.36 0.05
CA LYS A 13 9.24 -20.72 0.65
C LYS A 13 8.75 -21.78 -0.33
N THR A 14 7.67 -21.50 -1.04
CA THR A 14 7.11 -22.35 -2.11
C THR A 14 6.65 -21.46 -3.27
N PRO A 15 6.20 -21.98 -4.41
CA PRO A 15 5.69 -21.17 -5.50
C PRO A 15 4.56 -20.18 -5.12
N SER A 16 3.80 -20.47 -4.06
CA SER A 16 2.65 -19.66 -3.61
C SER A 16 2.74 -19.20 -2.16
N LEU A 17 3.84 -19.46 -1.47
CA LEU A 17 4.04 -19.10 -0.07
C LEU A 17 5.35 -18.33 0.10
N TYR A 18 5.27 -17.19 0.74
CA TYR A 18 6.38 -16.30 1.04
C TYR A 18 6.42 -15.99 2.53
N GLU A 19 7.59 -15.66 3.05
CA GLU A 19 7.77 -15.14 4.40
C GLU A 19 8.12 -13.66 4.33
N ALA A 20 7.53 -12.86 5.21
CA ALA A 20 7.89 -11.48 5.50
C ALA A 20 8.11 -11.29 7.00
N HIS A 21 8.64 -10.14 7.39
CA HIS A 21 8.87 -9.82 8.80
C HIS A 21 8.33 -8.43 9.12
N PHE A 22 7.37 -8.36 10.04
CA PHE A 22 6.84 -7.11 10.56
C PHE A 22 7.76 -6.56 11.65
N THR A 23 8.05 -5.25 11.60
CA THR A 23 8.84 -4.55 12.61
C THR A 23 8.04 -3.42 13.24
N LYS A 24 8.35 -3.07 14.49
CA LYS A 24 7.72 -1.94 15.21
C LYS A 24 7.98 -0.60 14.54
N ASP A 25 9.00 -0.51 13.70
CA ASP A 25 9.32 0.71 12.96
C ASP A 25 8.21 1.20 12.05
N TRP A 26 7.31 0.29 11.65
CA TRP A 26 6.18 0.57 10.78
C TRP A 26 4.84 0.59 11.51
N TYR A 27 4.83 0.75 12.83
CA TYR A 27 3.59 0.73 13.61
C TYR A 27 2.73 1.99 13.42
N GLN A 28 1.42 1.74 13.33
CA GLN A 28 0.33 2.68 13.50
C GLN A 28 -0.57 2.15 14.64
N GLY A 29 -0.40 2.69 15.83
CA GLY A 29 -1.10 2.18 17.01
C GLY A 29 -0.64 0.77 17.41
N ARG A 30 -1.51 -0.22 17.32
CA ARG A 30 -1.26 -1.59 17.85
C ARG A 30 -0.48 -2.51 16.91
N GLY A 31 -0.27 -2.12 15.67
CA GLY A 31 0.37 -2.96 14.66
C GLY A 31 0.96 -2.17 13.51
N VAL A 32 1.54 -2.89 12.58
CA VAL A 32 2.09 -2.34 11.34
C VAL A 32 0.96 -1.73 10.52
N TYR A 33 1.17 -0.50 10.02
CA TYR A 33 0.15 0.20 9.25
C TYR A 33 -0.23 -0.58 7.98
N GLY A 34 -1.48 -0.40 7.55
CA GLY A 34 -2.07 -1.23 6.50
C GLY A 34 -1.35 -1.15 5.16
N GLY A 35 -0.71 -0.03 4.85
CA GLY A 35 0.04 0.14 3.62
C GLY A 35 1.18 -0.86 3.42
N ILE A 36 1.92 -1.23 4.49
CA ILE A 36 2.94 -2.30 4.38
C ILE A 36 2.28 -3.64 4.02
N GLN A 37 1.14 -3.94 4.62
CA GLN A 37 0.40 -5.16 4.32
C GLN A 37 -0.09 -5.18 2.86
N LEU A 38 -0.63 -4.05 2.35
CA LEU A 38 -1.01 -3.89 0.94
C LEU A 38 0.19 -4.10 0.00
N GLY A 39 1.31 -3.48 0.31
CA GLY A 39 2.53 -3.59 -0.47
C GLY A 39 3.07 -5.02 -0.53
N LEU A 40 3.10 -5.74 0.60
CA LEU A 40 3.52 -7.14 0.66
C LEU A 40 2.60 -8.06 -0.15
N MET A 41 1.28 -7.87 -0.05
CA MET A 41 0.31 -8.64 -0.82
C MET A 41 0.47 -8.41 -2.32
N LEU A 42 0.66 -7.14 -2.76
CA LEU A 42 0.92 -6.80 -4.16
C LEU A 42 2.23 -7.42 -4.65
N LYS A 43 3.29 -7.36 -3.84
CA LYS A 43 4.59 -7.95 -4.20
C LYS A 43 4.52 -9.47 -4.32
N ALA A 44 3.82 -10.14 -3.41
CA ALA A 44 3.62 -11.58 -3.47
C ALA A 44 2.82 -11.98 -4.72
N ALA A 45 1.74 -11.24 -5.03
CA ALA A 45 0.94 -11.47 -6.23
C ALA A 45 1.74 -11.25 -7.52
N GLU A 46 2.53 -10.16 -7.60
CA GLU A 46 3.42 -9.85 -8.72
C GLU A 46 4.45 -10.96 -8.93
N THR A 47 5.12 -11.38 -7.86
CA THR A 47 6.11 -12.47 -7.90
C THR A 47 5.47 -13.80 -8.31
N PHE A 48 4.26 -14.10 -7.83
CA PHE A 48 3.52 -15.31 -8.16
C PHE A 48 3.07 -15.37 -9.62
N ILE A 49 2.55 -14.24 -10.16
CA ILE A 49 2.12 -14.12 -11.57
C ILE A 49 3.33 -14.24 -12.50
N ASN A 50 4.44 -13.61 -12.14
CA ASN A 50 5.71 -13.62 -12.87
C ASN A 50 5.54 -13.32 -14.37
N ASP A 51 4.69 -12.35 -14.71
CA ASP A 51 4.42 -11.88 -16.07
C ASP A 51 4.32 -10.35 -16.06
N THR A 52 5.30 -9.68 -16.65
CA THR A 52 5.42 -8.21 -16.66
C THR A 52 4.34 -7.50 -17.45
N ASP A 53 3.62 -8.21 -18.33
CA ASP A 53 2.49 -7.65 -19.06
C ASP A 53 1.21 -7.56 -18.18
N PHE A 54 1.20 -8.24 -17.02
CA PHE A 54 0.09 -8.15 -16.08
C PHE A 54 0.35 -7.06 -15.05
N ALA A 55 -0.65 -6.22 -14.85
CA ALA A 55 -0.66 -5.17 -13.83
C ALA A 55 -1.91 -5.31 -12.94
N PRO A 56 -1.85 -4.87 -11.67
CA PRO A 56 -3.02 -4.85 -10.80
C PRO A 56 -4.11 -3.93 -11.39
N ARG A 57 -5.36 -4.38 -11.35
CA ARG A 57 -6.53 -3.63 -11.83
C ARG A 57 -7.47 -3.25 -10.70
N SER A 58 -7.58 -4.11 -9.71
CA SER A 58 -8.34 -3.84 -8.49
C SER A 58 -7.79 -4.66 -7.34
N MET A 59 -7.96 -4.13 -6.15
CA MET A 59 -7.64 -4.79 -4.89
C MET A 59 -8.65 -4.36 -3.83
N THR A 60 -9.23 -5.34 -3.14
CA THR A 60 -10.01 -5.13 -1.93
C THR A 60 -9.30 -5.83 -0.79
N CYS A 61 -9.00 -5.11 0.28
CA CYS A 61 -8.28 -5.65 1.43
C CYS A 61 -9.17 -5.62 2.68
N HIS A 62 -9.06 -6.67 3.49
CA HIS A 62 -9.67 -6.78 4.80
C HIS A 62 -8.58 -6.96 5.85
N TYR A 63 -8.55 -6.08 6.84
CA TYR A 63 -7.68 -6.15 8.01
C TYR A 63 -8.45 -6.85 9.12
N CYS A 64 -8.05 -8.07 9.46
CA CYS A 64 -8.80 -8.94 10.37
C CYS A 64 -8.28 -8.83 11.81
N GLU A 65 -6.95 -8.72 11.96
CA GLU A 65 -6.30 -8.61 13.27
C GLU A 65 -5.14 -7.59 13.23
N PRO A 66 -4.71 -7.04 14.38
CA PRO A 66 -3.52 -6.19 14.44
C PRO A 66 -2.28 -6.94 13.97
N ALA A 67 -1.58 -6.37 12.98
CA ALA A 67 -0.34 -6.91 12.42
C ALA A 67 0.85 -6.63 13.36
N THR A 68 1.03 -7.46 14.38
CA THR A 68 2.10 -7.28 15.38
C THR A 68 3.47 -7.72 14.84
N GLU A 69 4.56 -7.26 15.49
CA GLU A 69 5.94 -7.60 15.16
C GLU A 69 6.18 -9.11 15.07
N GLY A 70 7.08 -9.51 14.17
CA GLY A 70 7.53 -10.90 13.97
C GLY A 70 7.27 -11.42 12.57
N PRO A 71 7.63 -12.70 12.33
CA PRO A 71 7.46 -13.32 11.03
C PRO A 71 5.98 -13.51 10.69
N VAL A 72 5.66 -13.44 9.41
CA VAL A 72 4.34 -13.73 8.84
C VAL A 72 4.49 -14.46 7.53
N ASP A 73 3.53 -15.31 7.23
CA ASP A 73 3.40 -15.97 5.94
C ASP A 73 2.49 -15.13 5.02
N VAL A 74 2.91 -14.97 3.76
CA VAL A 74 2.13 -14.35 2.70
C VAL A 74 1.80 -15.42 1.67
N ARG A 75 0.55 -15.87 1.67
CA ARG A 75 0.08 -16.96 0.80
C ARG A 75 -0.77 -16.43 -0.34
N VAL A 76 -0.43 -16.83 -1.56
CA VAL A 76 -1.16 -16.47 -2.78
C VAL A 76 -1.97 -17.68 -3.27
N GLN A 77 -3.24 -17.45 -3.59
CA GLN A 77 -4.13 -18.42 -4.18
C GLN A 77 -4.65 -17.91 -5.53
N MET A 78 -4.37 -18.66 -6.60
CA MET A 78 -4.97 -18.39 -7.90
C MET A 78 -6.42 -18.87 -7.88
N LEU A 79 -7.38 -17.97 -8.04
CA LEU A 79 -8.81 -18.30 -8.17
C LEU A 79 -9.16 -18.61 -9.62
N ARG A 80 -8.59 -17.82 -10.55
CA ARG A 80 -8.77 -18.01 -11.97
C ARG A 80 -7.56 -17.46 -12.74
N ALA A 81 -6.92 -18.29 -13.52
CA ALA A 81 -5.92 -17.87 -14.50
C ALA A 81 -6.60 -17.64 -15.84
N GLY A 82 -6.57 -16.42 -16.34
CA GLY A 82 -7.14 -16.05 -17.65
C GLY A 82 -6.09 -15.46 -18.58
N LYS A 83 -6.32 -15.51 -19.88
CA LYS A 83 -5.40 -14.96 -20.88
C LYS A 83 -5.21 -13.45 -20.74
N THR A 84 -6.24 -12.70 -20.36
CA THR A 84 -6.23 -11.23 -20.25
C THR A 84 -6.48 -10.72 -18.84
N ILE A 85 -7.17 -11.49 -17.99
CA ILE A 85 -7.44 -11.15 -16.58
C ILE A 85 -7.31 -12.42 -15.74
N SER A 86 -6.60 -12.31 -14.62
CA SER A 86 -6.47 -13.33 -13.58
C SER A 86 -7.00 -12.79 -12.27
N HIS A 87 -7.57 -13.65 -11.45
CA HIS A 87 -8.08 -13.33 -10.11
C HIS A 87 -7.33 -14.12 -9.06
N LEU A 88 -6.89 -13.43 -8.04
CA LEU A 88 -6.11 -13.99 -6.94
C LEU A 88 -6.73 -13.61 -5.60
N GLN A 89 -6.51 -14.47 -4.62
CA GLN A 89 -6.68 -14.13 -3.22
C GLN A 89 -5.33 -14.22 -2.53
N VAL A 90 -4.98 -13.22 -1.73
CA VAL A 90 -3.73 -13.17 -0.99
C VAL A 90 -4.05 -13.02 0.49
N PHE A 91 -3.33 -13.78 1.33
CA PHE A 91 -3.48 -13.78 2.77
C PHE A 91 -2.15 -13.43 3.42
N ILE A 92 -2.19 -12.64 4.47
CA ILE A 92 -1.11 -12.54 5.46
C ILE A 92 -1.57 -13.30 6.69
N GLU A 93 -0.78 -14.27 7.09
CA GLU A 93 -1.16 -15.25 8.13
C GLU A 93 -0.05 -15.41 9.17
N ARG A 94 -0.44 -15.77 10.38
CA ARG A 94 0.48 -16.19 11.45
C ARG A 94 -0.20 -17.29 12.27
N GLU A 95 0.45 -18.45 12.43
CA GLU A 95 -0.06 -19.56 13.24
C GLU A 95 -1.53 -19.92 12.87
N ASP A 96 -1.79 -20.08 11.58
CA ASP A 96 -3.12 -20.40 11.01
C ASP A 96 -4.19 -19.31 11.21
N LYS A 97 -3.82 -18.12 11.72
CA LYS A 97 -4.73 -16.97 11.83
C LYS A 97 -4.49 -15.99 10.71
N VAL A 98 -5.58 -15.58 10.08
CA VAL A 98 -5.55 -14.53 9.04
C VAL A 98 -5.42 -13.17 9.71
N ILE A 99 -4.29 -12.48 9.48
CA ILE A 99 -4.06 -11.09 9.90
C ILE A 99 -4.76 -10.14 8.93
N SER A 100 -4.58 -10.38 7.63
CA SER A 100 -5.27 -9.64 6.58
C SER A 100 -5.42 -10.49 5.32
N SER A 101 -6.42 -10.15 4.49
CA SER A 101 -6.65 -10.83 3.22
C SER A 101 -7.04 -9.84 2.14
N SER A 102 -6.75 -10.18 0.89
CA SER A 102 -7.17 -9.37 -0.24
C SER A 102 -7.66 -10.20 -1.41
N LEU A 103 -8.66 -9.66 -2.12
CA LEU A 103 -9.09 -10.14 -3.42
C LEU A 103 -8.56 -9.17 -4.48
N MET A 104 -7.87 -9.71 -5.48
CA MET A 104 -7.20 -8.94 -6.52
C MET A 104 -7.61 -9.39 -7.93
N SER A 105 -7.70 -8.41 -8.83
CA SER A 105 -7.73 -8.66 -10.27
C SER A 105 -6.44 -8.12 -10.90
N TRP A 106 -5.80 -8.92 -11.71
CA TRP A 106 -4.62 -8.58 -12.49
C TRP A 106 -4.91 -8.76 -13.97
N GLY A 107 -4.48 -7.83 -14.80
CA GLY A 107 -4.83 -7.87 -16.22
C GLY A 107 -3.77 -7.26 -17.12
N ARG A 108 -3.74 -7.75 -18.37
CA ARG A 108 -2.91 -7.19 -19.45
C ARG A 108 -3.42 -5.83 -19.86
N GLN A 109 -2.51 -4.96 -20.25
CA GLN A 109 -2.88 -3.75 -20.95
C GLN A 109 -3.52 -4.12 -22.30
N ARG A 110 -4.57 -3.39 -22.65
CA ARG A 110 -5.24 -3.52 -23.94
C ARG A 110 -4.95 -2.30 -24.78
N ASP A 111 -4.64 -2.50 -26.04
CA ASP A 111 -4.62 -1.40 -27.00
C ASP A 111 -6.06 -0.95 -27.21
N MET A 112 -6.29 0.35 -27.04
CA MET A 112 -7.59 0.97 -27.23
C MET A 112 -7.45 2.12 -28.24
N GLU A 113 -8.34 2.16 -29.23
CA GLU A 113 -8.36 3.24 -30.22
C GLU A 113 -8.85 4.58 -29.63
N ALA A 114 -9.66 4.52 -28.58
CA ALA A 114 -10.16 5.70 -27.88
C ALA A 114 -9.99 5.57 -26.36
N VAL A 115 -9.39 6.58 -25.75
CA VAL A 115 -9.29 6.74 -24.32
C VAL A 115 -10.20 7.88 -23.90
N HIS A 116 -11.26 7.58 -23.16
CA HIS A 116 -12.03 8.62 -22.48
C HIS A 116 -11.31 9.00 -21.20
N THR A 117 -10.66 10.14 -21.19
CA THR A 117 -10.09 10.73 -19.98
C THR A 117 -11.15 11.63 -19.37
N PRO A 118 -11.60 11.37 -18.14
CA PRO A 118 -12.48 12.31 -17.44
C PRO A 118 -11.80 13.69 -17.38
N ASP A 119 -12.57 14.74 -17.55
CA ASP A 119 -12.09 16.13 -17.47
C ASP A 119 -11.87 16.52 -15.99
N ASP A 120 -11.05 15.74 -15.29
CA ASP A 120 -10.70 15.95 -13.89
C ASP A 120 -9.49 16.88 -13.80
N GLN A 121 -9.74 18.17 -13.95
CA GLN A 121 -8.74 19.21 -13.77
C GLN A 121 -8.49 19.47 -12.28
N ARG A 122 -7.94 18.47 -11.58
CA ARG A 122 -7.37 18.72 -10.26
C ARG A 122 -6.12 19.56 -10.42
N ILE A 123 -6.27 20.86 -10.25
CA ILE A 123 -5.13 21.76 -10.14
C ILE A 123 -4.46 21.46 -8.80
N LEU A 124 -3.30 20.80 -8.86
CA LEU A 124 -2.46 20.61 -7.68
C LEU A 124 -1.57 21.83 -7.51
N VAL A 125 -1.59 22.41 -6.31
CA VAL A 125 -0.63 23.47 -5.95
C VAL A 125 0.78 22.85 -6.00
N PRO A 126 1.77 23.53 -6.61
CA PRO A 126 3.13 23.01 -6.65
C PRO A 126 3.67 22.73 -5.24
N LYS A 127 4.30 21.57 -5.05
CA LYS A 127 4.81 21.09 -3.75
C LYS A 127 5.69 22.12 -3.02
N LYS A 128 6.46 22.93 -3.75
CA LYS A 128 7.32 24.00 -3.19
C LYS A 128 6.54 25.12 -2.47
N ASP A 129 5.24 25.26 -2.79
CA ASP A 129 4.37 26.32 -2.27
C ASP A 129 3.43 25.79 -1.15
N ILE A 130 3.63 24.55 -0.73
CA ILE A 130 2.79 23.85 0.25
C ILE A 130 3.54 23.68 1.58
N LEU A 131 2.78 23.68 2.69
CA LEU A 131 3.32 23.47 4.02
C LEU A 131 3.95 22.08 4.14
N LYS A 132 5.26 22.03 4.35
CA LYS A 132 5.96 20.82 4.78
C LYS A 132 5.62 20.54 6.24
N VAL A 133 4.98 19.38 6.50
CA VAL A 133 4.59 18.99 7.86
C VAL A 133 5.82 18.55 8.64
N PRO A 134 6.14 19.18 9.78
CA PRO A 134 7.21 18.69 10.62
C PRO A 134 6.84 17.38 11.28
N HIS A 135 7.82 16.49 11.47
CA HIS A 135 7.61 15.29 12.27
C HIS A 135 7.45 15.69 13.75
N VAL A 136 6.46 15.12 14.42
CA VAL A 136 6.22 15.31 15.86
C VAL A 136 6.02 13.96 16.55
N ASP A 137 6.42 13.86 17.81
CA ASP A 137 6.42 12.60 18.60
C ASP A 137 5.04 11.93 18.74
N ARG A 138 3.95 12.68 18.49
CA ARG A 138 2.59 12.14 18.55
C ARG A 138 2.16 11.41 17.27
N MET A 139 2.93 11.55 16.20
CA MET A 139 2.65 10.84 14.95
C MET A 139 2.88 9.33 15.12
N PRO A 140 2.17 8.49 14.34
CA PRO A 140 2.48 7.06 14.26
C PRO A 140 3.96 6.81 13.92
N VAL A 141 4.51 5.69 14.41
CA VAL A 141 5.94 5.40 14.29
C VAL A 141 6.41 5.39 12.83
N PHE A 142 5.60 4.87 11.92
CA PHE A 142 5.94 4.79 10.50
C PHE A 142 6.15 6.17 9.85
N CYS A 143 5.55 7.23 10.40
CA CYS A 143 5.67 8.59 9.86
C CYS A 143 7.12 9.10 9.86
N LYS A 144 8.02 8.50 10.63
CA LYS A 144 9.47 8.81 10.57
C LYS A 144 10.11 8.54 9.21
N TYR A 145 9.47 7.71 8.39
CA TYR A 145 9.92 7.38 7.04
C TYR A 145 9.17 8.13 5.93
N VAL A 146 8.17 8.96 6.31
CA VAL A 146 7.28 9.64 5.38
C VAL A 146 7.33 11.14 5.57
N GLN A 147 7.42 11.89 4.48
CA GLN A 147 7.25 13.32 4.46
C GLN A 147 5.88 13.68 3.91
N PHE A 148 5.12 14.46 4.68
CA PHE A 148 3.83 14.99 4.27
C PHE A 148 3.95 16.48 3.91
N TYR A 149 3.18 16.90 2.90
CA TYR A 149 3.02 18.28 2.48
C TYR A 149 1.52 18.56 2.37
N LEU A 150 1.02 19.53 3.12
CA LEU A 150 -0.40 19.84 3.21
C LEU A 150 -0.75 21.13 2.46
N GLU A 151 -1.60 21.00 1.45
CA GLU A 151 -2.24 22.14 0.77
C GLU A 151 -3.39 22.66 1.62
N SER A 152 -4.24 21.76 2.09
CA SER A 152 -5.32 22.07 3.00
C SER A 152 -5.63 20.88 3.90
N MET A 153 -6.05 21.17 5.11
CA MET A 153 -6.45 20.16 6.08
C MET A 153 -7.51 20.73 7.02
N SER A 154 -8.63 20.05 7.14
CA SER A 154 -9.48 20.17 8.32
C SER A 154 -8.95 19.22 9.37
N PRO A 155 -8.45 19.69 10.52
CA PRO A 155 -7.90 18.80 11.54
C PRO A 155 -8.96 17.79 11.97
N PRO A 156 -8.65 16.48 12.00
CA PRO A 156 -9.59 15.46 12.44
C PRO A 156 -10.01 15.72 13.90
N TYR A 157 -11.25 15.39 14.22
CA TYR A 157 -11.83 15.46 15.58
C TYR A 157 -12.04 16.85 16.17
N LEU A 158 -11.78 17.93 15.45
CA LEU A 158 -12.00 19.31 15.95
C LEU A 158 -13.36 19.89 15.55
N GLY A 159 -14.14 19.20 14.72
CA GLY A 159 -15.46 19.67 14.25
C GLY A 159 -15.39 20.97 13.43
N MET A 160 -14.26 21.27 12.83
CA MET A 160 -14.01 22.50 12.09
C MET A 160 -13.87 22.22 10.59
N GLY A 161 -14.74 22.84 9.80
CA GLY A 161 -14.66 22.78 8.34
C GLY A 161 -15.14 21.46 7.71
N GLU A 162 -14.97 21.35 6.40
CA GLU A 162 -15.28 20.13 5.64
C GLU A 162 -14.24 19.05 5.90
N PRO A 163 -14.63 17.77 6.01
CA PRO A 163 -13.69 16.66 6.23
C PRO A 163 -12.88 16.41 4.94
N SER A 164 -11.80 17.14 4.76
CA SER A 164 -10.98 17.10 3.56
C SER A 164 -9.50 17.28 3.89
N ILE A 165 -8.67 16.41 3.30
CA ILE A 165 -7.21 16.53 3.34
C ILE A 165 -6.69 16.52 1.90
N LYS A 166 -5.85 17.49 1.55
CA LYS A 166 -5.19 17.57 0.25
C LYS A 166 -3.70 17.83 0.44
N GLY A 167 -2.90 17.20 -0.40
CA GLY A 167 -1.45 17.40 -0.38
C GLY A 167 -0.68 16.28 -1.04
N TYR A 168 0.59 16.16 -0.65
CA TYR A 168 1.49 15.13 -1.14
C TYR A 168 2.07 14.34 0.03
N CYS A 169 2.38 13.10 -0.21
CA CYS A 169 3.21 12.28 0.66
C CYS A 169 4.30 11.59 -0.15
N GLU A 170 5.45 11.37 0.47
CA GLU A 170 6.56 10.65 -0.13
C GLU A 170 7.36 9.93 0.94
N PHE A 171 8.02 8.85 0.57
CA PHE A 171 9.06 8.29 1.43
C PHE A 171 10.27 9.22 1.44
N ILE A 172 10.85 9.46 2.65
CA ILE A 172 12.03 10.33 2.83
C ILE A 172 13.22 9.77 2.05
N GLU A 173 13.41 8.44 2.10
CA GLU A 173 14.38 7.76 1.26
C GLU A 173 13.68 7.26 -0.02
N SER A 174 14.09 7.81 -1.16
CA SER A 174 13.50 7.51 -2.46
C SER A 174 13.66 6.03 -2.83
N SER A 175 12.58 5.41 -3.25
CA SER A 175 12.52 4.09 -3.87
C SER A 175 11.79 4.18 -5.21
N PRO A 176 12.10 3.33 -6.19
CA PRO A 176 11.33 3.28 -7.44
C PRO A 176 9.83 3.08 -7.16
N LEU A 177 8.98 3.83 -7.84
CA LEU A 177 7.53 3.72 -7.70
C LEU A 177 7.04 2.46 -8.43
N THR A 178 7.03 1.35 -7.70
CA THR A 178 6.45 0.07 -8.13
C THR A 178 5.03 -0.09 -7.59
N PHE A 179 4.27 -1.08 -8.07
CA PHE A 179 2.94 -1.37 -7.53
C PHE A 179 2.96 -1.70 -6.03
N PRO A 180 3.91 -2.50 -5.49
CA PRO A 180 4.05 -2.69 -4.05
C PRO A 180 4.30 -1.40 -3.27
N VAL A 181 5.19 -0.53 -3.76
CA VAL A 181 5.47 0.77 -3.13
C VAL A 181 4.25 1.70 -3.20
N LEU A 182 3.57 1.75 -4.35
CA LEU A 182 2.31 2.50 -4.48
C LEU A 182 1.24 1.97 -3.52
N GLY A 183 1.10 0.65 -3.39
CA GLY A 183 0.21 0.02 -2.41
C GLY A 183 0.50 0.48 -0.98
N ALA A 184 1.79 0.52 -0.62
CA ALA A 184 2.20 1.04 0.67
C ALA A 184 1.85 2.54 0.86
N MET A 185 1.82 3.34 -0.21
CA MET A 185 1.46 4.76 -0.13
C MET A 185 -0.03 5.02 0.00
N LEU A 186 -0.90 4.11 -0.46
CA LEU A 186 -2.35 4.32 -0.48
C LEU A 186 -3.00 4.48 0.91
N ASP A 187 -2.36 3.96 1.96
CA ASP A 187 -2.86 4.02 3.35
C ASP A 187 -2.08 5.00 4.23
N MET A 188 -1.31 5.93 3.64
CA MET A 188 -0.48 6.86 4.41
C MET A 188 -1.25 8.02 5.02
N TRP A 189 -2.40 8.42 4.43
CA TRP A 189 -3.14 9.59 4.85
C TRP A 189 -3.97 9.32 6.10
N TRP A 190 -4.08 10.35 6.96
CA TRP A 190 -4.99 10.31 8.10
C TRP A 190 -6.44 10.31 7.64
N PRO A 191 -7.32 9.61 8.37
CA PRO A 191 -8.76 9.79 8.15
C PRO A 191 -9.16 11.24 8.45
N SER A 192 -9.99 11.80 7.58
CA SER A 192 -10.55 13.15 7.71
C SER A 192 -11.77 13.18 8.63
#